data_efe6e63142816cb3aceacf1a8661ecde
#
_entry.id   efe6e63142816cb3aceacf1a8661ecde
#
_cell.length_a   1.000
_cell.length_b   1.000
_cell.length_c   1.000
_cell.angle_alpha   90.00
_cell.angle_beta   90.00
_cell.angle_gamma   90.00
#
_symmetry.space_group_name_H-M   'P 1'
#
loop_
_entity.id
_entity.type
_entity.pdbx_description
1 polymer ?
#
loop_
_entity_poly.entity_id
_entity_poly.type
_entity_poly.pdbx_seq_one_letter_code
_entity_poly.pdbx_strand_id
1 'polypeptide(L)'
;MMSLSMIFLGSPYRALKQFGNMSDDKNTGAGTVERLAGRDLNQDGQVINLVICGNSRFYDYQWLEEQLEQWITVHAHPDLIIIGGASGVDYLVERWANNYAIPMAVFSEAWNEPRKGLQDTGRPEASPTLGDKMLEHATHVIAFPGPKSKWTTIMIKRAREKGLDAVEIPTPPEGEE
;
A
#
# COMPACT_ATOMS: atom_id res chain seq x y z
N MET A 1 1.19 17.60 25.42
CA MET A 1 0.93 17.29 25.09
C MET A 1 0.81 16.54 24.53
N MET A 2 0.66 16.52 24.40
CA MET A 2 0.35 16.03 23.86
C MET A 2 0.02 15.33 23.64
N SER A 3 0.02 15.22 23.86
CA SER A 3 -0.38 14.64 23.63
C SER A 3 -1.03 14.03 23.57
N LEU A 4 -1.33 14.08 23.95
CA LEU A 4 -2.15 13.51 23.76
C LEU A 4 -2.76 13.10 23.12
N SER A 5 -2.87 13.37 22.94
CA SER A 5 -3.47 13.07 22.28
C SER A 5 -3.47 12.46 21.50
N MET A 6 -3.01 12.43 21.49
CA MET A 6 -3.06 12.04 20.75
C MET A 6 -3.42 11.21 20.46
N ILE A 7 -3.45 11.08 20.89
CA ILE A 7 -3.86 10.50 20.68
C ILE A 7 -4.47 9.87 20.38
N PHE A 8 -4.51 9.89 20.42
CA PHE A 8 -5.11 9.44 20.01
C PHE A 8 -5.72 9.30 19.70
N LEU A 9 -5.37 9.64 21.34
CA LEU A 9 -6.11 9.91 20.44
C LEU A 9 -6.55 9.14 19.22
N GLY A 10 -7.47 8.81 18.79
CA GLY A 10 -7.69 8.01 17.66
C GLY A 10 -7.38 8.70 16.34
N SER A 11 -6.65 8.04 15.46
CA SER A 11 -6.45 8.58 14.14
C SER A 11 -7.78 8.62 13.40
N PRO A 12 -7.93 9.49 12.37
CA PRO A 12 -9.14 9.47 11.54
C PRO A 12 -9.43 8.10 10.95
N TYR A 13 -8.40 7.34 10.66
CA TYR A 13 -8.56 5.99 10.15
C TYR A 13 -9.28 5.09 11.15
N ARG A 14 -8.93 5.17 12.42
CA ARG A 14 -9.59 4.36 13.44
C ARG A 14 -11.08 4.68 13.53
N ALA A 15 -11.42 5.97 13.52
CA ALA A 15 -12.81 6.37 13.56
C ALA A 15 -13.56 5.82 12.35
N LEU A 16 -12.96 5.92 11.17
CA LEU A 16 -13.60 5.41 9.96
C LEU A 16 -13.74 3.90 10.01
N LYS A 17 -12.76 3.20 10.58
CA LYS A 17 -12.83 1.76 10.68
C LYS A 17 -13.97 1.32 11.60
N GLN A 18 -14.22 2.07 12.68
CA GLN A 18 -15.32 1.75 13.57
C GLN A 18 -16.66 1.85 12.88
N PHE A 19 -16.80 2.82 12.00
CA PHE A 19 -18.05 3.07 11.30
C PHE A 19 -18.09 2.47 9.91
N GLY A 20 -16.96 1.97 9.43
CA GLY A 20 -16.84 1.51 8.06
C GLY A 20 -17.66 0.29 7.73
N ASN A 21 -17.99 -0.52 8.75
CA ASN A 21 -18.76 -1.75 8.52
C ASN A 21 -20.23 -1.48 8.24
N MET A 22 -20.64 -0.23 8.28
CA MET A 22 -22.02 0.14 8.04
C MET A 22 -22.39 0.11 6.56
N SER A 23 -21.39 0.05 5.68
CA SER A 23 -21.62 0.01 4.25
C SER A 23 -20.48 -0.72 3.59
N ASP A 24 -20.80 -1.69 2.74
CA ASP A 24 -19.78 -2.47 2.04
C ASP A 24 -18.92 -1.59 1.14
N ASP A 25 -19.53 -0.59 0.50
CA ASP A 25 -18.79 0.29 -0.41
C ASP A 25 -17.69 1.06 0.30
N LYS A 26 -17.88 1.34 1.57
CA LYS A 26 -16.91 2.12 2.33
C LYS A 26 -15.70 1.31 2.75
N ASN A 27 -15.78 -0.02 2.64
CA ASN A 27 -14.68 -0.90 3.02
C ASN A 27 -13.81 -1.31 1.85
N THR A 28 -14.13 -0.85 0.64
CA THR A 28 -13.28 -1.16 -0.52
C THR A 28 -12.09 -0.23 -0.55
N GLY A 29 -11.05 -0.65 -1.28
CA GLY A 29 -9.91 0.21 -1.50
C GLY A 29 -10.30 1.53 -2.18
N ALA A 30 -11.14 1.44 -3.19
CA ALA A 30 -11.61 2.63 -3.89
C ALA A 30 -12.37 3.55 -2.94
N GLY A 31 -13.23 3.00 -2.08
CA GLY A 31 -13.96 3.80 -1.12
C GLY A 31 -13.05 4.48 -0.11
N THR A 32 -12.01 3.78 0.34
CA THR A 32 -11.05 4.35 1.28
C THR A 32 -10.27 5.49 0.63
N VAL A 33 -9.84 5.30 -0.61
CA VAL A 33 -9.13 6.36 -1.35
C VAL A 33 -10.03 7.58 -1.50
N GLU A 34 -11.30 7.37 -1.83
CA GLU A 34 -12.24 8.48 -1.99
C GLU A 34 -12.36 9.30 -0.70
N ARG A 35 -12.36 8.65 0.44
CA ARG A 35 -12.49 9.34 1.72
C ARG A 35 -11.20 9.98 2.21
N LEU A 36 -10.07 9.35 1.99
CA LEU A 36 -8.82 9.73 2.66
C LEU A 36 -7.76 10.33 1.77
N ALA A 37 -7.78 10.02 0.47
CA ALA A 37 -6.71 10.50 -0.41
C ALA A 37 -6.72 12.02 -0.50
N GLY A 38 -5.54 12.60 -0.56
CA GLY A 38 -5.40 14.04 -0.66
C GLY A 38 -5.48 14.77 0.66
N ARG A 39 -5.65 14.06 1.77
CA ARG A 39 -5.75 14.68 3.08
C ARG A 39 -4.42 14.59 3.82
N ASP A 40 -4.08 15.68 4.48
CA ASP A 40 -2.89 15.74 5.34
C ASP A 40 -3.25 15.16 6.70
N LEU A 41 -3.34 13.83 6.78
CA LEU A 41 -3.80 13.17 7.99
C LEU A 41 -2.78 13.26 9.12
N ASN A 42 -1.50 13.36 8.78
CA ASN A 42 -0.44 13.50 9.77
C ASN A 42 -0.25 14.94 10.21
N GLN A 43 -0.91 15.87 9.54
CA GLN A 43 -0.84 17.30 9.88
C GLN A 43 0.60 17.82 9.88
N ASP A 44 1.37 17.37 8.89
CA ASP A 44 2.77 17.78 8.77
C ASP A 44 3.01 18.69 7.56
N GLY A 45 1.94 19.11 6.91
CA GLY A 45 2.04 20.01 5.76
C GLY A 45 2.31 19.30 4.44
N GLN A 46 2.39 17.98 4.45
CA GLN A 46 2.62 17.18 3.25
C GLN A 46 1.54 16.13 3.10
N VAL A 47 1.08 15.94 1.87
CA VAL A 47 0.14 14.87 1.57
C VAL A 47 0.91 13.77 0.86
N ILE A 48 0.99 12.60 1.48
CA ILE A 48 1.67 11.45 0.89
C ILE A 48 0.69 10.29 0.80
N ASN A 49 0.27 10.03 -0.43
CA ASN A 49 -0.53 8.85 -0.77
C ASN A 49 0.43 7.88 -1.44
N LEU A 50 0.84 6.87 -0.72
CA LEU A 50 1.95 6.00 -1.12
C LEU A 50 1.45 4.67 -1.61
N VAL A 51 1.68 4.39 -2.89
CA VAL A 51 1.44 3.06 -3.44
C VAL A 51 2.67 2.21 -3.20
N ILE A 52 2.47 1.02 -2.65
CA ILE A 52 3.56 0.06 -2.48
C ILE A 52 3.16 -1.22 -3.19
N CYS A 53 4.05 -1.75 -4.00
CA CYS A 53 3.84 -3.00 -4.71
C CYS A 53 5.15 -3.77 -4.75
N GLY A 54 5.08 -5.07 -5.04
CA GLY A 54 6.32 -5.82 -5.07
C GLY A 54 6.13 -7.32 -5.18
N ASN A 55 7.21 -8.01 -4.92
CA ASN A 55 7.37 -9.44 -5.05
C ASN A 55 6.34 -10.20 -4.22
N SER A 56 5.47 -10.95 -4.86
CA SER A 56 4.39 -11.68 -4.17
C SER A 56 4.88 -12.88 -3.38
N ARG A 57 6.16 -13.18 -3.44
CA ARG A 57 6.75 -14.33 -2.76
C ARG A 57 7.77 -13.92 -1.70
N PHE A 58 7.86 -12.65 -1.38
CA PHE A 58 8.85 -12.14 -0.44
C PHE A 58 8.20 -11.97 0.93
N TYR A 59 8.82 -12.52 1.96
CA TYR A 59 8.23 -12.50 3.30
C TYR A 59 9.20 -12.08 4.41
N ASP A 60 10.29 -11.41 4.08
CA ASP A 60 11.21 -10.91 5.11
C ASP A 60 10.72 -9.56 5.63
N TYR A 61 9.93 -9.60 6.68
CA TYR A 61 9.31 -8.40 7.24
C TYR A 61 10.34 -7.41 7.75
N GLN A 62 11.38 -7.90 8.44
CA GLN A 62 12.38 -7.00 9.02
C GLN A 62 13.10 -6.19 7.94
N TRP A 63 13.45 -6.84 6.85
CA TRP A 63 14.08 -6.13 5.74
C TRP A 63 13.16 -5.06 5.18
N LEU A 64 11.88 -5.40 4.98
CA LEU A 64 10.91 -4.46 4.44
C LEU A 64 10.72 -3.27 5.38
N GLU A 65 10.60 -3.56 6.67
CA GLU A 65 10.43 -2.50 7.66
C GLU A 65 11.59 -1.52 7.62
N GLU A 66 12.82 -2.02 7.48
CA GLU A 66 13.99 -1.18 7.40
C GLU A 66 13.96 -0.27 6.16
N GLN A 67 13.53 -0.84 5.03
CA GLN A 67 13.43 -0.04 3.81
C GLN A 67 12.39 1.06 3.94
N LEU A 68 11.27 0.75 4.53
CA LEU A 68 10.21 1.74 4.72
C LEU A 68 10.64 2.83 5.70
N GLU A 69 11.36 2.47 6.75
CA GLU A 69 11.88 3.46 7.69
C GLU A 69 12.86 4.41 7.02
N GLN A 70 13.73 3.87 6.17
CA GLN A 70 14.67 4.72 5.43
C GLN A 70 13.94 5.67 4.51
N TRP A 71 12.91 5.17 3.83
CA TRP A 71 12.12 6.01 2.93
C TRP A 71 11.44 7.14 3.69
N ILE A 72 10.87 6.84 4.85
CA ILE A 72 10.19 7.83 5.67
C ILE A 72 11.17 8.91 6.15
N THR A 73 12.40 8.52 6.48
CA THR A 73 13.42 9.47 6.91
C THR A 73 13.71 10.50 5.82
N VAL A 74 13.65 10.08 4.57
CA VAL A 74 13.92 10.97 3.44
C VAL A 74 12.70 11.80 3.05
N HIS A 75 11.52 11.21 3.13
CA HIS A 75 10.31 11.86 2.61
C HIS A 75 9.40 12.42 3.70
N ALA A 76 8.82 11.59 4.50
CA ALA A 76 7.94 11.87 5.64
C ALA A 76 7.04 10.66 5.83
N HIS A 77 6.22 10.68 6.86
CA HIS A 77 5.26 9.60 7.09
C HIS A 77 4.13 9.63 6.07
N PRO A 78 3.80 8.49 5.50
CA PRO A 78 2.64 8.45 4.60
C PRO A 78 1.35 8.75 5.36
N ASP A 79 0.45 9.45 4.68
CA ASP A 79 -0.90 9.67 5.20
C ASP A 79 -1.81 8.50 4.83
N LEU A 80 -1.58 7.89 3.69
CA LEU A 80 -2.37 6.79 3.20
C LEU A 80 -1.48 5.84 2.43
N ILE A 81 -1.58 4.56 2.75
CA ILE A 81 -0.91 3.49 2.02
C ILE A 81 -1.93 2.85 1.07
N ILE A 82 -1.54 2.64 -0.17
CA ILE A 82 -2.40 2.03 -1.18
C ILE A 82 -1.72 0.75 -1.67
N ILE A 83 -2.41 -0.38 -1.50
CA ILE A 83 -1.86 -1.67 -1.90
C ILE A 83 -2.93 -2.49 -2.63
N GLY A 84 -2.47 -3.47 -3.39
CA GLY A 84 -3.36 -4.29 -4.19
C GLY A 84 -3.84 -5.57 -3.52
N GLY A 85 -3.37 -5.86 -2.33
CA GLY A 85 -3.85 -7.03 -1.59
C GLY A 85 -3.24 -8.36 -2.04
N ALA A 86 -2.13 -8.33 -2.76
CA ALA A 86 -1.44 -9.56 -3.14
C ALA A 86 -0.74 -10.18 -1.92
N SER A 87 -0.18 -11.37 -2.11
CA SER A 87 0.66 -11.98 -1.09
C SER A 87 2.05 -11.34 -1.14
N GLY A 88 2.96 -11.78 -0.27
CA GLY A 88 4.33 -11.27 -0.26
C GLY A 88 4.43 -9.86 0.27
N VAL A 89 5.03 -8.98 -0.53
CA VAL A 89 5.26 -7.60 -0.13
C VAL A 89 3.97 -6.92 0.32
N ASP A 90 2.89 -7.08 -0.44
CA ASP A 90 1.61 -6.44 -0.07
C ASP A 90 1.15 -6.90 1.31
N TYR A 91 1.25 -8.20 1.59
CA TYR A 91 0.89 -8.73 2.90
C TYR A 91 1.77 -8.13 4.01
N LEU A 92 3.07 -8.02 3.76
CA LEU A 92 3.98 -7.45 4.74
C LEU A 92 3.71 -5.97 4.97
N VAL A 93 3.37 -5.24 3.92
CA VAL A 93 3.03 -3.83 4.03
C VAL A 93 1.76 -3.64 4.85
N GLU A 94 0.78 -4.51 4.63
CA GLU A 94 -0.45 -4.47 5.40
C GLU A 94 -0.16 -4.66 6.89
N ARG A 95 0.71 -5.61 7.21
CA ARG A 95 1.12 -5.85 8.58
C ARG A 95 1.85 -4.63 9.15
N TRP A 96 2.77 -4.06 8.36
CA TRP A 96 3.52 -2.89 8.79
C TRP A 96 2.60 -1.71 9.06
N ALA A 97 1.69 -1.43 8.14
CA ALA A 97 0.77 -0.30 8.30
C ALA A 97 -0.13 -0.48 9.50
N ASN A 98 -0.58 -1.72 9.77
CA ASN A 98 -1.37 -1.99 10.97
C ASN A 98 -0.55 -1.77 12.23
N ASN A 99 0.72 -2.18 12.23
CA ASN A 99 1.58 -2.00 13.40
C ASN A 99 1.80 -0.53 13.73
N TYR A 100 1.83 0.31 12.72
CA TYR A 100 2.10 1.73 12.89
C TYR A 100 0.85 2.59 12.77
N ALA A 101 -0.32 1.97 12.71
CA ALA A 101 -1.61 2.65 12.63
C ALA A 101 -1.71 3.63 11.47
N ILE A 102 -1.16 3.24 10.32
CA ILE A 102 -1.24 4.04 9.10
C ILE A 102 -2.46 3.62 8.31
N PRO A 103 -3.31 4.54 7.88
CA PRO A 103 -4.47 4.20 7.07
C PRO A 103 -4.09 3.48 5.77
N MET A 104 -4.87 2.48 5.40
CA MET A 104 -4.63 1.70 4.19
C MET A 104 -5.85 1.63 3.31
N ALA A 105 -5.62 1.73 2.02
CA ALA A 105 -6.59 1.38 1.00
C ALA A 105 -6.11 0.10 0.35
N VAL A 106 -6.80 -1.00 0.63
CA VAL A 106 -6.44 -2.31 0.07
C VAL A 106 -7.42 -2.62 -1.05
N PHE A 107 -6.92 -2.69 -2.27
CA PHE A 107 -7.75 -2.96 -3.44
C PHE A 107 -7.94 -4.46 -3.63
N SER A 108 -8.45 -5.11 -2.58
CA SER A 108 -8.62 -6.56 -2.59
C SER A 108 -9.94 -7.00 -3.23
N GLU A 109 -10.85 -6.09 -3.47
CA GLU A 109 -12.14 -6.44 -4.04
C GLU A 109 -12.01 -7.08 -5.42
N ALA A 110 -10.97 -6.75 -6.15
CA ALA A 110 -10.73 -7.38 -7.44
C ALA A 110 -10.43 -8.87 -7.32
N TRP A 111 -10.01 -9.32 -6.14
CA TRP A 111 -9.70 -10.71 -5.90
C TRP A 111 -10.92 -11.53 -5.53
N ASN A 112 -12.01 -10.86 -5.19
CA ASN A 112 -13.25 -11.53 -4.85
C ASN A 112 -14.00 -12.00 -6.10
N GLU A 113 -13.64 -11.49 -7.26
CA GLU A 113 -14.23 -11.93 -8.51
C GLU A 113 -13.69 -13.30 -8.88
N PRO A 114 -14.56 -14.24 -9.21
CA PRO A 114 -14.08 -15.57 -9.60
C PRO A 114 -13.20 -15.47 -10.82
N ARG A 115 -12.02 -16.02 -10.74
CA ARG A 115 -11.12 -16.10 -11.87
C ARG A 115 -11.17 -17.51 -12.40
N LYS A 116 -11.87 -17.69 -13.51
CA LYS A 116 -12.01 -19.01 -14.08
C LYS A 116 -10.64 -19.59 -14.40
N GLY A 117 -10.42 -20.81 -13.98
CA GLY A 117 -9.17 -21.48 -14.26
C GLY A 117 -8.01 -21.14 -13.38
N LEU A 118 -8.20 -20.23 -12.44
CA LEU A 118 -7.14 -19.89 -11.52
C LEU A 118 -7.37 -20.56 -10.18
N GLN A 119 -6.40 -21.34 -9.77
CA GLN A 119 -6.38 -21.89 -8.43
C GLN A 119 -5.71 -20.87 -7.52
N ASP A 120 -6.26 -20.70 -6.38
CA ASP A 120 -5.73 -19.71 -5.45
C ASP A 120 -4.54 -20.29 -4.71
N THR A 121 -3.41 -20.19 -5.31
CA THR A 121 -2.15 -20.61 -4.70
C THR A 121 -1.39 -19.40 -4.17
N GLY A 122 -2.12 -18.46 -3.65
CA GLY A 122 -1.59 -17.16 -3.34
C GLY A 122 -2.03 -16.20 -4.43
N ARG A 123 -2.02 -14.93 -4.11
CA ARG A 123 -2.46 -13.94 -5.05
C ARG A 123 -1.28 -13.43 -5.86
N PRO A 124 -1.22 -13.78 -7.14
CA PRO A 124 -0.15 -13.26 -7.97
C PRO A 124 -0.35 -11.78 -8.20
N GLU A 125 0.20 -11.26 -9.24
CA GLU A 125 0.07 -9.84 -9.52
C GLU A 125 -1.35 -9.48 -9.92
N ALA A 126 -1.73 -8.26 -9.59
CA ALA A 126 -3.04 -7.74 -9.94
C ALA A 126 -3.11 -7.42 -11.43
N SER A 127 -4.32 -7.14 -11.91
CA SER A 127 -4.49 -6.76 -13.31
C SER A 127 -3.98 -5.34 -13.53
N PRO A 128 -3.58 -5.01 -14.76
CA PRO A 128 -3.16 -3.64 -15.06
C PRO A 128 -4.26 -2.60 -14.78
N THR A 129 -5.52 -2.98 -14.96
CA THR A 129 -6.64 -2.08 -14.67
C THR A 129 -6.65 -1.68 -13.20
N LEU A 130 -6.38 -2.64 -12.32
CA LEU A 130 -6.29 -2.37 -10.90
C LEU A 130 -5.11 -1.43 -10.61
N GLY A 131 -4.01 -1.63 -11.29
CA GLY A 131 -2.85 -0.76 -11.14
C GLY A 131 -3.17 0.69 -11.47
N ASP A 132 -3.91 0.91 -12.54
CA ASP A 132 -4.29 2.26 -12.91
C ASP A 132 -5.15 2.92 -11.82
N LYS A 133 -6.07 2.16 -11.23
CA LYS A 133 -6.90 2.68 -10.15
C LYS A 133 -6.06 3.04 -8.93
N MET A 134 -5.07 2.22 -8.61
CA MET A 134 -4.20 2.49 -7.47
C MET A 134 -3.38 3.75 -7.67
N LEU A 135 -2.93 4.00 -8.89
CA LEU A 135 -2.09 5.15 -9.19
C LEU A 135 -2.86 6.45 -9.32
N GLU A 136 -4.18 6.38 -9.43
CA GLU A 136 -5.00 7.55 -9.73
C GLU A 136 -4.80 8.67 -8.72
N HIS A 137 -4.66 8.33 -7.46
CA HIS A 137 -4.51 9.33 -6.39
C HIS A 137 -3.15 9.28 -5.72
N ALA A 138 -2.22 8.53 -6.28
CA ALA A 138 -0.91 8.36 -5.67
C ALA A 138 -0.07 9.62 -5.83
N THR A 139 0.72 9.93 -4.83
CA THR A 139 1.75 10.96 -4.92
C THR A 139 3.13 10.32 -5.01
N HIS A 140 3.30 9.17 -4.42
CA HIS A 140 4.58 8.47 -4.35
C HIS A 140 4.36 6.98 -4.56
N VAL A 141 5.37 6.31 -5.07
CA VAL A 141 5.33 4.86 -5.31
C VAL A 141 6.64 4.25 -4.86
N ILE A 142 6.58 3.16 -4.12
CA ILE A 142 7.74 2.32 -3.85
C ILE A 142 7.45 0.94 -4.42
N ALA A 143 8.36 0.45 -5.24
CA ALA A 143 8.26 -0.88 -5.81
C ALA A 143 9.39 -1.75 -5.28
N PHE A 144 9.04 -2.96 -4.85
CA PHE A 144 10.01 -3.94 -4.35
C PHE A 144 9.98 -5.17 -5.25
N PRO A 145 10.53 -5.07 -6.47
CA PRO A 145 10.40 -6.17 -7.41
C PRO A 145 11.29 -7.34 -7.07
N GLY A 146 10.80 -8.54 -7.36
CA GLY A 146 11.59 -9.74 -7.38
C GLY A 146 11.97 -10.07 -8.80
N PRO A 147 12.66 -11.21 -9.02
CA PRO A 147 13.14 -11.57 -10.35
C PRO A 147 12.04 -11.76 -11.39
N LYS A 148 10.83 -12.07 -10.94
CA LYS A 148 9.71 -12.35 -11.84
C LYS A 148 8.55 -11.39 -11.67
N SER A 149 8.82 -10.21 -11.15
CA SER A 149 7.75 -9.24 -10.84
C SER A 149 7.45 -8.36 -12.04
N LYS A 150 6.85 -8.93 -13.06
CA LYS A 150 6.56 -8.19 -14.29
C LYS A 150 5.58 -7.06 -14.04
N TRP A 151 4.54 -7.32 -13.26
CA TRP A 151 3.52 -6.32 -12.98
C TRP A 151 4.12 -5.15 -12.20
N THR A 152 4.99 -5.45 -11.23
CA THR A 152 5.65 -4.43 -10.44
C THR A 152 6.48 -3.51 -11.32
N THR A 153 7.18 -4.09 -12.30
CA THR A 153 7.97 -3.32 -13.25
C THR A 153 7.08 -2.39 -14.08
N ILE A 154 5.92 -2.89 -14.50
CA ILE A 154 4.97 -2.08 -15.24
C ILE A 154 4.46 -0.94 -14.37
N MET A 155 4.18 -1.19 -13.11
CA MET A 155 3.68 -0.17 -12.20
C MET A 155 4.67 0.96 -12.02
N ILE A 156 5.94 0.63 -11.82
CA ILE A 156 6.94 1.69 -11.62
C ILE A 156 7.09 2.53 -12.89
N LYS A 157 7.02 1.90 -14.04
CA LYS A 157 7.09 2.61 -15.30
C LYS A 157 5.91 3.57 -15.45
N ARG A 158 4.70 3.08 -15.17
CA ARG A 158 3.50 3.91 -15.27
C ARG A 158 3.55 5.07 -14.29
N ALA A 159 4.04 4.81 -13.08
CA ALA A 159 4.16 5.86 -12.07
C ALA A 159 5.08 6.97 -12.57
N ARG A 160 6.20 6.59 -13.16
CA ARG A 160 7.15 7.58 -13.68
C ARG A 160 6.59 8.35 -14.86
N GLU A 161 5.80 7.70 -15.70
CA GLU A 161 5.15 8.37 -16.81
C GLU A 161 4.13 9.40 -16.33
N LYS A 162 3.53 9.16 -15.16
CA LYS A 162 2.61 10.12 -14.56
C LYS A 162 3.32 11.23 -13.79
N GLY A 163 4.63 11.19 -13.71
CA GLY A 163 5.39 12.21 -12.98
C GLY A 163 5.40 12.02 -11.49
N LEU A 164 5.06 10.81 -11.00
CA LEU A 164 5.08 10.54 -9.57
C LEU A 164 6.51 10.29 -9.08
N ASP A 165 6.72 10.53 -7.79
CA ASP A 165 7.98 10.20 -7.15
C ASP A 165 8.01 8.69 -6.93
N ALA A 166 8.76 7.98 -7.75
CA ALA A 166 8.74 6.53 -7.78
C ALA A 166 10.14 5.97 -7.57
N VAL A 167 10.24 5.04 -6.61
CA VAL A 167 11.49 4.42 -6.21
C VAL A 167 11.37 2.92 -6.40
N GLU A 168 12.43 2.30 -6.88
CA GLU A 168 12.48 0.86 -7.09
C GLU A 168 13.57 0.27 -6.22
N ILE A 169 13.20 -0.65 -5.33
CA ILE A 169 14.13 -1.31 -4.40
C ILE A 169 13.95 -2.81 -4.54
N PRO A 170 14.80 -3.48 -5.32
CA PRO A 170 14.64 -4.92 -5.52
C PRO A 170 14.75 -5.67 -4.20
N THR A 171 13.95 -6.72 -4.07
CA THR A 171 14.05 -7.60 -2.88
C THR A 171 15.34 -8.40 -2.96
N PRO A 172 15.89 -8.81 -1.80
CA PRO A 172 17.10 -9.64 -1.80
C PRO A 172 16.83 -10.98 -2.48
N PRO A 173 17.87 -11.60 -3.04
CA PRO A 173 17.71 -12.91 -3.66
C PRO A 173 17.23 -13.95 -2.65
N GLU A 174 16.29 -14.79 -3.08
CA GLU A 174 15.84 -15.91 -2.28
C GLU A 174 16.70 -17.11 -2.54
N GLY A 175 16.76 -17.98 -1.52
CA GLY A 175 17.51 -19.20 -1.67
C GLY A 175 19.00 -19.02 -1.48
N GLU A 176 19.39 -17.85 -1.06
CA GLU A 176 20.80 -17.60 -0.74
C GLU A 176 21.17 -18.17 0.62
N GLU A 177 20.19 -18.47 1.39
CA GLU A 177 20.42 -19.03 2.73
C GLU A 177 20.97 -20.43 2.70
#